data_3bd92081dd2b877cde8d2a5299c0c053
#
_entry.id   3bd92081dd2b877cde8d2a5299c0c053
#
_cell.length_a   1.000
_cell.length_b   1.000
_cell.length_c   1.000
_cell.angle_alpha   90.00
_cell.angle_beta   90.00
_cell.angle_gamma   90.00
#
_symmetry.space_group_name_H-M   'P 1'
#
loop_
_entity.id
_entity.type
_entity.pdbx_description
1 polymer ?
#
loop_
_entity_poly.entity_id
_entity_poly.type
_entity_poly.pdbx_seq_one_letter_code
_entity_poly.pdbx_strand_id
1 'polypeptide(L)'
;MAKRCLIMAGGTGGHVFPGLAVANALRKEGWDIHWLGTAERMEAQVVPKHDIPIHFIPVKGLRGKGVTARLQGAVALVKSLFSARRIIKRLQPDIVVGFGGYASGPGGVAAKSLGIPVIVHEQ
;
A
#
# COMPACT_ATOMS: atom_id res chain seq x y z
N MET A 1 3.31 14.02 -19.74
CA MET A 1 2.48 13.38 -18.71
C MET A 1 3.31 13.12 -17.46
N ALA A 2 2.73 13.41 -16.30
CA ALA A 2 3.42 13.19 -15.04
C ALA A 2 3.62 11.70 -14.78
N LYS A 3 4.78 11.35 -14.25
CA LYS A 3 5.00 9.99 -13.75
C LYS A 3 4.21 9.78 -12.47
N ARG A 4 3.78 8.56 -12.25
CA ARG A 4 2.96 8.21 -11.08
C ARG A 4 3.70 7.25 -10.18
N CYS A 5 3.68 7.56 -8.88
CA CYS A 5 4.26 6.71 -7.84
C CYS A 5 3.16 6.29 -6.88
N LEU A 6 3.10 4.99 -6.58
CA LEU A 6 2.23 4.46 -5.54
C LEU A 6 3.07 4.14 -4.32
N ILE A 7 2.75 4.77 -3.19
CA ILE A 7 3.43 4.51 -1.92
C ILE A 7 2.58 3.56 -1.11
N MET A 8 3.24 2.56 -0.54
CA MET A 8 2.60 1.57 0.32
C MET A 8 3.24 1.67 1.70
N ALA A 9 2.49 2.16 2.66
CA ALA A 9 2.95 2.24 4.03
C ALA A 9 1.75 2.32 4.95
N GLY A 10 1.88 1.75 6.13
CA GLY A 10 0.78 1.80 7.07
C GLY A 10 1.11 1.21 8.42
N GLY A 11 0.17 1.40 9.33
CA GLY A 11 0.19 0.84 10.66
C GLY A 11 0.84 1.73 11.70
N THR A 12 2.06 2.18 11.46
CA THR A 12 2.82 2.99 12.43
C THR A 12 3.46 4.20 11.79
N GLY A 13 3.82 5.19 12.62
CA GLY A 13 4.54 6.37 12.16
C GLY A 13 5.91 6.04 11.57
N GLY A 14 6.55 4.96 12.03
CA GLY A 14 7.81 4.50 11.47
C GLY A 14 7.73 4.10 10.00
N HIS A 15 6.55 3.74 9.52
CA HIS A 15 6.31 3.43 8.12
C HIS A 15 5.71 4.61 7.36
N VAL A 16 4.73 5.29 7.97
CA VAL A 16 3.95 6.33 7.29
C VAL A 16 4.75 7.60 7.06
N PHE A 17 5.50 8.07 8.06
CA PHE A 17 6.22 9.34 7.94
C PHE A 17 7.36 9.30 6.91
N PRO A 18 8.19 8.25 6.84
CA PRO A 18 9.14 8.16 5.74
C PRO A 18 8.48 8.14 4.36
N GLY A 19 7.33 7.46 4.24
CA GLY A 19 6.56 7.46 3.00
C GLY A 19 6.08 8.84 2.62
N LEU A 20 5.59 9.62 3.60
CA LEU A 20 5.16 11.00 3.35
C LEU A 20 6.32 11.91 2.93
N ALA A 21 7.50 11.72 3.52
CA ALA A 21 8.68 12.49 3.15
C ALA A 21 9.03 12.27 1.67
N VAL A 22 9.04 11.00 1.24
CA VAL A 22 9.30 10.66 -0.15
C VAL A 22 8.20 11.19 -1.06
N ALA A 23 6.93 11.04 -0.65
CA ALA A 23 5.79 11.55 -1.41
C ALA A 23 5.90 13.05 -1.67
N ASN A 24 6.20 13.81 -0.63
CA ASN A 24 6.31 15.26 -0.75
C ASN A 24 7.50 15.67 -1.64
N ALA A 25 8.62 14.95 -1.53
CA ALA A 25 9.79 15.21 -2.37
C ALA A 25 9.49 14.94 -3.84
N LEU A 26 8.83 13.82 -4.14
CA LEU A 26 8.48 13.48 -5.52
C LEU A 26 7.43 14.42 -6.11
N ARG A 27 6.49 14.89 -5.29
CA ARG A 27 5.49 15.86 -5.75
C ARG A 27 6.14 17.16 -6.19
N LYS A 28 7.20 17.60 -5.50
CA LYS A 28 7.96 18.78 -5.90
C LYS A 28 8.64 18.59 -7.26
N GLU A 29 8.94 17.35 -7.61
CA GLU A 29 9.51 16.99 -8.91
C GLU A 29 8.43 16.78 -10.00
N GLY A 30 7.17 16.99 -9.66
CA GLY A 30 6.07 16.87 -10.61
C GLY A 30 5.43 15.50 -10.68
N TRP A 31 5.75 14.60 -9.77
CA TRP A 31 5.14 13.27 -9.75
C TRP A 31 3.71 13.32 -9.22
N ASP A 32 2.87 12.47 -9.78
CA ASP A 32 1.53 12.20 -9.28
C ASP A 32 1.62 11.08 -8.24
N ILE A 33 1.23 11.37 -7.00
CA ILE A 33 1.41 10.44 -5.89
C ILE A 33 0.05 9.88 -5.45
N HIS A 34 0.01 8.56 -5.30
CA HIS A 34 -1.11 7.85 -4.69
C HIS A 34 -0.59 6.99 -3.55
N TRP A 35 -1.47 6.57 -2.68
CA TRP A 35 -1.12 5.80 -1.49
C TRP A 35 -2.00 4.56 -1.38
N LEU A 36 -1.39 3.44 -0.98
CA LEU A 36 -2.10 2.20 -0.68
C LEU A 36 -1.93 1.88 0.80
N GLY A 37 -3.02 1.73 1.50
CA GLY A 37 -3.01 1.47 2.93
C GLY A 37 -4.25 0.74 3.39
N THR A 38 -4.54 0.83 4.67
CA THR A 38 -5.70 0.19 5.29
C THR A 38 -6.56 1.22 6.02
N ALA A 39 -7.87 1.03 5.97
CA ALA A 39 -8.81 2.05 6.43
C ALA A 39 -8.79 2.29 7.94
N GLU A 40 -8.38 1.29 8.72
CA GLU A 40 -8.44 1.34 10.18
C GLU A 40 -7.14 1.79 10.84
N ARG A 41 -6.14 2.14 10.06
CA ARG A 41 -4.82 2.47 10.57
C ARG A 41 -4.52 3.96 10.40
N MET A 42 -3.37 4.37 10.93
CA MET A 42 -2.92 5.75 10.98
C MET A 42 -2.92 6.44 9.62
N GLU A 43 -2.55 5.74 8.57
CA GLU A 43 -2.45 6.30 7.23
C GLU A 43 -3.80 6.83 6.72
N ALA A 44 -4.90 6.21 7.12
CA ALA A 44 -6.22 6.64 6.70
C ALA A 44 -6.56 8.06 7.15
N GLN A 45 -5.97 8.49 8.26
CA GLN A 45 -6.20 9.84 8.81
C GLN A 45 -5.11 10.82 8.40
N VAL A 46 -3.87 10.37 8.38
CA VAL A 46 -2.72 11.26 8.15
C VAL A 46 -2.52 11.58 6.68
N VAL A 47 -2.60 10.58 5.81
CA VAL A 47 -2.28 10.75 4.38
C VAL A 47 -3.23 11.74 3.68
N PRO A 48 -4.57 11.67 3.90
CA PRO A 48 -5.45 12.65 3.24
C PRO A 48 -5.17 14.10 3.63
N LYS A 49 -4.63 14.36 4.81
CA LYS A 49 -4.26 15.71 5.25
C LYS A 49 -3.16 16.31 4.41
N HIS A 50 -2.40 15.49 3.69
CA HIS A 50 -1.35 15.91 2.78
C HIS A 50 -1.83 15.98 1.32
N ASP A 51 -3.15 15.91 1.09
CA ASP A 51 -3.77 15.95 -0.23
C ASP A 51 -3.27 14.83 -1.16
N ILE A 52 -3.02 13.66 -0.59
CA ILE A 52 -2.62 12.48 -1.34
C ILE A 52 -3.81 11.53 -1.42
N PRO A 53 -4.24 11.13 -2.62
CA PRO A 53 -5.30 10.13 -2.74
C PRO A 53 -4.85 8.81 -2.13
N ILE A 54 -5.68 8.26 -1.25
CA ILE A 54 -5.40 7.00 -0.59
C ILE A 54 -6.41 5.94 -1.02
N HIS A 55 -5.89 4.75 -1.29
CA HIS A 55 -6.68 3.60 -1.68
C HIS A 55 -6.52 2.54 -0.60
N PHE A 56 -7.61 1.86 -0.27
CA PHE A 56 -7.61 0.90 0.83
C PHE A 56 -7.75 -0.52 0.33
N ILE A 57 -6.99 -1.43 0.94
CA ILE A 57 -7.20 -2.86 0.77
C ILE A 57 -7.82 -3.41 2.06
N PRO A 58 -8.63 -4.47 1.95
CA PRO A 58 -9.24 -5.05 3.15
C PRO A 58 -8.19 -5.73 4.02
N VAL A 59 -8.33 -5.53 5.34
CA VAL A 59 -7.52 -6.22 6.33
C VAL A 59 -8.48 -6.95 7.26
N LYS A 60 -8.27 -8.26 7.39
CA LYS A 60 -8.95 -9.03 8.43
C LYS A 60 -7.91 -9.53 9.40
N GLY A 61 -8.03 -9.12 10.66
CA GLY A 61 -7.20 -9.68 11.70
C GLY A 61 -7.49 -11.16 11.86
N LEU A 62 -6.46 -11.94 12.10
CA LEU A 62 -6.61 -13.34 12.42
C LEU A 62 -7.17 -13.44 13.84
N ARG A 63 -8.38 -13.94 13.97
CA ARG A 63 -8.98 -14.21 15.28
C ARG A 63 -9.19 -15.70 15.42
N GLY A 64 -8.74 -16.25 16.54
CA GLY A 64 -8.88 -17.67 16.85
C GLY A 64 -7.66 -18.48 16.47
N LYS A 65 -7.70 -19.74 16.86
CA LYS A 65 -6.63 -20.69 16.63
C LYS A 65 -7.16 -21.90 15.85
N GLY A 66 -6.30 -22.52 15.07
CA GLY A 66 -6.60 -23.77 14.37
C GLY A 66 -6.78 -23.61 12.87
N VAL A 67 -7.31 -24.66 12.25
CA VAL A 67 -7.42 -24.77 10.79
C VAL A 67 -8.35 -23.69 10.21
N THR A 68 -9.46 -23.41 10.90
CA THR A 68 -10.42 -22.42 10.45
C THR A 68 -9.80 -21.03 10.37
N ALA A 69 -9.01 -20.66 11.40
CA ALA A 69 -8.33 -19.36 11.41
C ALA A 69 -7.31 -19.27 10.28
N ARG A 70 -6.59 -20.35 9.99
CA ARG A 70 -5.64 -20.41 8.89
C ARG A 70 -6.31 -20.24 7.53
N LEU A 71 -7.47 -20.92 7.35
CA LEU A 71 -8.24 -20.78 6.13
C LEU A 71 -8.77 -19.37 5.95
N GLN A 72 -9.28 -18.76 7.02
CA GLN A 72 -9.75 -17.36 6.98
C GLN A 72 -8.62 -16.40 6.65
N GLY A 73 -7.45 -16.61 7.23
CA GLY A 73 -6.28 -15.80 6.96
C GLY A 73 -5.81 -15.92 5.52
N ALA A 74 -5.80 -17.15 4.98
CA ALA A 74 -5.43 -17.37 3.59
C ALA A 74 -6.42 -16.71 2.63
N VAL A 75 -7.72 -16.83 2.90
CA VAL A 75 -8.76 -16.18 2.09
C VAL A 75 -8.62 -14.66 2.15
N ALA A 76 -8.40 -14.11 3.35
CA ALA A 76 -8.22 -12.66 3.52
C ALA A 76 -7.01 -12.15 2.76
N LEU A 77 -5.90 -12.92 2.80
CA LEU A 77 -4.69 -12.55 2.06
C LEU A 77 -4.92 -12.55 0.55
N VAL A 78 -5.62 -13.57 0.05
CA VAL A 78 -5.95 -13.63 -1.38
C VAL A 78 -6.85 -12.46 -1.79
N LYS A 79 -7.85 -12.12 -0.97
CA LYS A 79 -8.71 -10.96 -1.23
C LYS A 79 -7.92 -9.67 -1.26
N SER A 80 -6.99 -9.50 -0.31
CA SER A 80 -6.13 -8.31 -0.27
C SER A 80 -5.25 -8.23 -1.51
N LEU A 81 -4.70 -9.35 -1.95
CA LEU A 81 -3.87 -9.42 -3.13
C LEU A 81 -4.64 -9.02 -4.39
N PHE A 82 -5.84 -9.56 -4.58
CA PHE A 82 -6.67 -9.21 -5.74
C PHE A 82 -7.15 -7.75 -5.67
N SER A 83 -7.48 -7.27 -4.49
CA SER A 83 -7.86 -5.86 -4.29
C SER A 83 -6.70 -4.93 -4.65
N ALA A 84 -5.50 -5.22 -4.15
CA ALA A 84 -4.31 -4.44 -4.47
C ALA A 84 -4.01 -4.48 -5.97
N ARG A 85 -4.11 -5.65 -6.58
CA ARG A 85 -3.86 -5.80 -8.02
C ARG A 85 -4.84 -4.98 -8.85
N ARG A 86 -6.13 -4.97 -8.46
CA ARG A 86 -7.15 -4.17 -9.14
C ARG A 86 -6.85 -2.68 -9.05
N ILE A 87 -6.47 -2.20 -7.86
CA ILE A 87 -6.12 -0.81 -7.64
C ILE A 87 -4.90 -0.43 -8.47
N ILE A 88 -3.85 -1.23 -8.43
CA ILE A 88 -2.60 -0.96 -9.15
C ILE A 88 -2.82 -1.00 -10.66
N LYS A 89 -3.60 -1.96 -11.13
CA LYS A 89 -3.92 -2.07 -12.55
C LYS A 89 -4.67 -0.83 -13.05
N ARG A 90 -5.58 -0.31 -12.24
CA ARG A 90 -6.34 0.90 -12.59
C ARG A 90 -5.48 2.16 -12.56
N LEU A 91 -4.62 2.28 -11.54
CA LEU A 91 -3.75 3.44 -11.39
C LEU A 91 -2.59 3.47 -12.38
N GLN A 92 -2.10 2.31 -12.78
CA GLN A 92 -0.94 2.15 -13.66
C GLN A 92 0.26 3.00 -13.21
N PRO A 93 0.75 2.81 -11.97
CA PRO A 93 1.91 3.57 -11.52
C PRO A 93 3.18 3.18 -12.27
N ASP A 94 4.07 4.13 -12.41
CA ASP A 94 5.38 3.88 -13.01
C ASP A 94 6.31 3.14 -12.05
N ILE A 95 6.11 3.37 -10.75
CA ILE A 95 6.90 2.73 -9.70
C ILE A 95 6.05 2.59 -8.44
N VAL A 96 6.34 1.55 -7.66
CA VAL A 96 5.71 1.31 -6.37
C VAL A 96 6.80 1.27 -5.31
N VAL A 97 6.62 2.02 -4.23
CA VAL A 97 7.60 2.09 -3.13
C VAL A 97 6.91 1.65 -1.84
N GLY A 98 7.46 0.61 -1.19
CA GLY A 98 6.92 0.09 0.06
C GLY A 98 7.80 0.45 1.25
N PHE A 99 7.18 0.95 2.31
CA PHE A 99 7.86 1.33 3.56
C PHE A 99 7.52 0.42 4.73
N GLY A 100 6.66 -0.58 4.51
CA GLY A 100 6.25 -1.49 5.55
C GLY A 100 4.76 -1.37 5.86
N GLY A 101 4.28 -2.25 6.73
CA GLY A 101 2.87 -2.37 7.03
C GLY A 101 2.21 -3.45 6.19
N TYR A 102 0.95 -3.74 6.54
CA TYR A 102 0.23 -4.84 5.91
C TYR A 102 0.07 -4.68 4.40
N ALA A 103 -0.24 -3.46 3.96
CA ALA A 103 -0.51 -3.20 2.54
C ALA A 103 0.72 -3.43 1.65
N SER A 104 1.93 -3.30 2.22
CA SER A 104 3.18 -3.43 1.45
C SER A 104 3.39 -4.85 0.93
N GLY A 105 2.96 -5.87 1.64
CA GLY A 105 3.06 -7.26 1.21
C GLY A 105 2.22 -7.55 -0.03
N PRO A 106 0.88 -7.51 0.10
CA PRO A 106 0.00 -7.74 -1.05
C PRO A 106 0.23 -6.77 -2.19
N GLY A 107 0.49 -5.49 -1.88
CA GLY A 107 0.75 -4.48 -2.89
C GLY A 107 2.02 -4.74 -3.68
N GLY A 108 3.09 -5.15 -3.00
CA GLY A 108 4.35 -5.48 -3.66
C GLY A 108 4.22 -6.68 -4.59
N VAL A 109 3.56 -7.74 -4.13
CA VAL A 109 3.34 -8.93 -4.95
C VAL A 109 2.47 -8.59 -6.16
N ALA A 110 1.40 -7.82 -5.94
CA ALA A 110 0.50 -7.40 -7.02
C ALA A 110 1.24 -6.58 -8.07
N ALA A 111 2.06 -5.62 -7.65
CA ALA A 111 2.83 -4.80 -8.56
C ALA A 111 3.80 -5.64 -9.40
N LYS A 112 4.50 -6.58 -8.75
CA LYS A 112 5.40 -7.50 -9.46
C LYS A 112 4.65 -8.33 -10.49
N SER A 113 3.47 -8.81 -10.15
CA SER A 113 2.65 -9.61 -11.08
C SER A 113 2.22 -8.81 -12.31
N LEU A 114 2.20 -7.48 -12.21
CA LEU A 114 1.85 -6.59 -13.30
C LEU A 114 3.08 -6.00 -14.00
N GLY A 115 4.27 -6.44 -13.64
CA GLY A 115 5.52 -5.98 -14.25
C GLY A 115 5.93 -4.56 -13.86
N ILE A 116 5.42 -4.05 -12.74
CA ILE A 116 5.72 -2.70 -12.27
C ILE A 116 6.92 -2.77 -11.31
N PRO A 117 7.93 -1.88 -11.46
CA PRO A 117 9.06 -1.86 -10.55
C PRO A 117 8.64 -1.58 -9.10
N VAL A 118 9.22 -2.33 -8.17
CA VAL A 118 8.93 -2.19 -6.74
C VAL A 118 10.23 -1.91 -6.00
N ILE A 119 10.22 -0.85 -5.19
CA ILE A 119 11.31 -0.53 -4.28
C ILE A 119 10.79 -0.75 -2.87
N VAL A 120 11.55 -1.48 -2.06
CA VAL A 120 11.20 -1.73 -0.66
C VAL A 120 12.26 -1.06 0.21
N HIS A 121 11.80 -0.21 1.12
CA HIS A 121 12.64 0.40 2.12
C HIS A 121 12.40 -0.28 3.46
N GLU A 122 13.42 -0.92 4.00
CA GLU A 122 13.36 -1.56 5.30
C GLU A 122 14.21 -0.81 6.31
N GLN A 123 13.69 -0.72 7.52
CA GLN A 123 14.43 -0.16 8.66
C GLN A 123 14.80 -1.24 9.65
#